data_ac3d7d543e9806927604260b586f4787
#
_entry.id   ac3d7d543e9806927604260b586f4787
#
_cell.length_a   1.000
_cell.length_b   1.000
_cell.length_c   1.000
_cell.angle_alpha   90.00
_cell.angle_beta   90.00
_cell.angle_gamma   90.00
#
_symmetry.space_group_name_H-M   'P 1'
#
loop_
_entity.id
_entity.type
_entity.pdbx_description
1 polymer ?
#
loop_
_entity_poly.entity_id
_entity_poly.type
_entity_poly.pdbx_seq_one_letter_code
_entity_poly.pdbx_strand_id
1 'polypeptide(L)'
;MIRIETVIKNFLKLSVLNTIVAIIFLFPILIPQLAFPILITEWPGIYMVLAYFIFLFAAVIGFIAWTFAYCLLWKLYEIKFVKRNLVYAQIVFLEIGALLACIFMYWGGYVGSSAAYSGMSEFVVGIMMEFATIPSGLGIGLILFGNLFGILNLILAWKE
;
A
#
# COMPACT_ATOMS: atom_id res chain seq x y z
N MET A 1 -13.13 19.62 13.05
CA MET A 1 -11.73 19.39 13.48
C MET A 1 -11.61 18.10 14.30
N ILE A 2 -10.43 17.49 14.40
CA ILE A 2 -10.12 16.32 15.21
C ILE A 2 -8.83 16.59 16.00
N ARG A 3 -8.73 16.03 17.21
CA ARG A 3 -7.50 16.13 18.01
C ARG A 3 -6.36 15.33 17.34
N ILE A 4 -5.18 15.95 17.25
CA ILE A 4 -4.02 15.36 16.59
C ILE A 4 -3.56 14.05 17.27
N GLU A 5 -3.71 13.95 18.61
CA GLU A 5 -3.44 12.72 19.36
C GLU A 5 -4.29 11.53 18.88
N THR A 6 -5.56 11.79 18.54
CA THR A 6 -6.45 10.76 17.99
C THR A 6 -6.00 10.33 16.60
N VAL A 7 -5.52 11.28 15.79
CA VAL A 7 -4.96 11.00 14.46
C VAL A 7 -3.74 10.11 14.58
N ILE A 8 -2.77 10.47 15.41
CA ILE A 8 -1.56 9.71 15.70
C ILE A 8 -1.90 8.27 16.12
N LYS A 9 -2.83 8.10 17.06
CA LYS A 9 -3.28 6.78 17.52
C LYS A 9 -3.89 5.96 16.38
N ASN A 10 -4.70 6.57 15.52
CA ASN A 10 -5.34 5.87 14.42
C ASN A 10 -4.33 5.39 13.37
N PHE A 11 -3.41 6.27 12.97
CA PHE A 11 -2.36 5.91 12.02
C PHE A 11 -1.45 4.79 12.57
N LEU A 12 -1.06 4.87 13.84
CA LEU A 12 -0.26 3.84 14.48
C LEU A 12 -0.99 2.49 14.54
N LYS A 13 -2.28 2.49 14.92
CA LYS A 13 -3.09 1.27 14.94
C LYS A 13 -3.20 0.62 13.56
N LEU A 14 -3.43 1.44 12.53
CA LEU A 14 -3.50 0.95 11.15
C LEU A 14 -2.15 0.41 10.67
N SER A 15 -1.03 1.06 10.99
CA SER A 15 0.29 0.53 10.68
C SER A 15 0.54 -0.84 11.32
N VAL A 16 0.15 -1.04 12.58
CA VAL A 16 0.27 -2.33 13.27
C VAL A 16 -0.63 -3.39 12.59
N LEU A 17 -1.87 -3.04 12.27
CA LEU A 17 -2.78 -3.94 11.56
C LEU A 17 -2.21 -4.33 10.18
N ASN A 18 -1.72 -3.35 9.44
CA ASN A 18 -1.14 -3.56 8.11
C ASN A 18 0.15 -4.38 8.17
N THR A 19 0.91 -4.31 9.26
CA THR A 19 2.06 -5.21 9.47
C THR A 19 1.62 -6.67 9.52
N ILE A 20 0.51 -6.97 10.18
CA ILE A 20 -0.06 -8.33 10.21
C ILE A 20 -0.47 -8.77 8.79
N VAL A 21 -1.14 -7.87 8.05
CA VAL A 21 -1.53 -8.14 6.66
C VAL A 21 -0.30 -8.34 5.77
N ALA A 22 0.75 -7.54 5.94
CA ALA A 22 2.01 -7.70 5.22
C ALA A 22 2.67 -9.07 5.47
N ILE A 23 2.62 -9.57 6.71
CA ILE A 23 3.12 -10.92 7.03
C ILE A 23 2.32 -11.99 6.29
N ILE A 24 0.99 -11.82 6.18
CA ILE A 24 0.13 -12.74 5.42
C ILE A 24 0.52 -12.74 3.93
N PHE A 25 0.76 -11.58 3.33
CA PHE A 25 1.22 -11.49 1.93
C PHE A 25 2.63 -12.05 1.72
N LEU A 26 3.48 -12.00 2.73
CA LEU A 26 4.82 -12.56 2.66
C LEU A 26 4.80 -14.10 2.72
N PHE A 27 3.83 -14.69 3.41
CA PHE A 27 3.80 -16.12 3.72
C PHE A 27 3.91 -17.02 2.47
N PRO A 28 3.15 -16.81 1.35
CA PRO A 28 3.29 -17.63 0.16
C PRO A 28 4.68 -17.54 -0.49
N ILE A 29 5.37 -16.39 -0.36
CA ILE A 29 6.73 -16.20 -0.89
C ILE A 29 7.76 -17.02 -0.08
N LEU A 30 7.47 -17.27 1.19
CA LEU A 30 8.35 -18.06 2.07
C LEU A 30 8.16 -19.58 1.94
N ILE A 31 7.07 -20.03 1.31
CA ILE A 31 6.84 -21.46 1.08
C ILE A 31 7.54 -21.88 -0.21
N PRO A 32 8.58 -22.77 -0.16
CA PRO A 32 9.37 -23.11 -1.34
C PRO A 32 8.55 -23.59 -2.54
N GLN A 33 7.50 -24.38 -2.29
CA GLN A 33 6.64 -24.95 -3.32
C GLN A 33 5.82 -23.87 -4.08
N LEU A 34 5.49 -22.76 -3.41
CA LEU A 34 4.78 -21.63 -4.01
C LEU A 34 5.75 -20.58 -4.55
N ALA A 35 6.88 -20.39 -3.86
CA ALA A 35 7.90 -19.42 -4.26
C ALA A 35 8.69 -19.86 -5.50
N PHE A 36 8.91 -21.16 -5.68
CA PHE A 36 9.76 -21.69 -6.74
C PHE A 36 9.28 -21.28 -8.15
N PRO A 37 8.00 -21.45 -8.53
CA PRO A 37 7.52 -20.97 -9.81
C PRO A 37 7.68 -19.44 -9.98
N ILE A 38 7.49 -18.67 -8.89
CA ILE A 38 7.59 -17.22 -8.88
C ILE A 38 9.03 -16.74 -9.12
N LEU A 39 9.98 -17.34 -8.42
CA LEU A 39 11.39 -16.93 -8.47
C LEU A 39 12.08 -17.34 -9.77
N ILE A 40 11.67 -18.48 -10.37
CA ILE A 40 12.27 -18.98 -11.62
C ILE A 40 11.75 -18.25 -12.84
N THR A 41 10.51 -17.79 -12.82
CA THR A 41 9.91 -17.17 -14.00
C THR A 41 10.31 -15.71 -14.18
N GLU A 42 11.21 -15.15 -13.33
CA GLU A 42 11.67 -13.77 -13.33
C GLU A 42 10.53 -12.75 -13.59
N TRP A 43 10.13 -12.59 -14.81
CA TRP A 43 8.87 -11.98 -15.22
C TRP A 43 7.89 -13.10 -15.58
N PRO A 44 6.69 -13.17 -15.02
CA PRO A 44 5.92 -12.17 -14.25
C PRO A 44 6.00 -12.28 -12.71
N GLY A 45 6.79 -13.18 -12.17
CA GLY A 45 6.91 -13.41 -10.72
C GLY A 45 7.28 -12.17 -9.91
N ILE A 46 8.07 -11.26 -10.49
CA ILE A 46 8.48 -10.01 -9.87
C ILE A 46 7.27 -9.14 -9.44
N TYR A 47 6.11 -9.26 -10.10
CA TYR A 47 4.90 -8.51 -9.72
C TYR A 47 4.39 -8.87 -8.32
N MET A 48 4.53 -10.12 -7.88
CA MET A 48 4.18 -10.51 -6.51
C MET A 48 5.10 -9.84 -5.49
N VAL A 49 6.39 -9.80 -5.80
CA VAL A 49 7.41 -9.16 -4.93
C VAL A 49 7.18 -7.64 -4.88
N LEU A 50 6.94 -7.01 -6.02
CA LEU A 50 6.61 -5.58 -6.10
C LEU A 50 5.32 -5.26 -5.35
N ALA A 51 4.28 -6.07 -5.47
CA ALA A 51 3.03 -5.92 -4.76
C ALA A 51 3.25 -5.90 -3.24
N TYR A 52 4.04 -6.83 -2.73
CA TYR A 52 4.43 -6.87 -1.32
C TYR A 52 5.15 -5.58 -0.90
N PHE A 53 6.13 -5.13 -1.67
CA PHE A 53 6.86 -3.89 -1.34
C PHE A 53 5.97 -2.65 -1.41
N ILE A 54 5.07 -2.54 -2.40
CA ILE A 54 4.11 -1.43 -2.48
C ILE A 54 3.25 -1.38 -1.22
N PHE A 55 2.73 -2.54 -0.78
CA PHE A 55 1.94 -2.62 0.44
C PHE A 55 2.77 -2.24 1.67
N LEU A 56 3.97 -2.79 1.81
CA LEU A 56 4.86 -2.50 2.93
C LEU A 56 5.20 -1.01 3.01
N PHE A 57 5.57 -0.38 1.89
CA PHE A 57 5.94 1.03 1.87
C PHE A 57 4.72 1.95 2.02
N ALA A 58 3.59 1.66 1.40
CA ALA A 58 2.42 2.55 1.47
C ALA A 58 1.61 2.36 2.76
N ALA A 59 1.32 1.10 3.14
CA ALA A 59 0.40 0.81 4.24
C ALA A 59 1.09 0.57 5.59
N VAL A 60 2.36 0.18 5.64
CA VAL A 60 3.08 0.04 6.92
C VAL A 60 3.96 1.25 7.16
N ILE A 61 4.99 1.44 6.35
CA ILE A 61 5.98 2.52 6.52
C ILE A 61 5.33 3.89 6.32
N GLY A 62 4.44 4.03 5.31
CA GLY A 62 3.71 5.26 5.04
C GLY A 62 2.86 5.72 6.21
N PHE A 63 2.12 4.82 6.87
CA PHE A 63 1.35 5.17 8.07
C PHE A 63 2.24 5.54 9.26
N ILE A 64 3.41 4.89 9.42
CA ILE A 64 4.40 5.29 10.44
C ILE A 64 4.95 6.69 10.13
N ALA A 65 5.31 6.96 8.88
CA ALA A 65 5.82 8.27 8.46
C ALA A 65 4.79 9.39 8.72
N TRP A 66 3.52 9.16 8.40
CA TRP A 66 2.44 10.09 8.71
C TRP A 66 2.19 10.25 10.20
N THR A 67 2.26 9.17 10.99
CA THR A 67 2.25 9.24 12.45
C THR A 67 3.31 10.20 12.95
N PHE A 68 4.54 10.05 12.44
CA PHE A 68 5.67 10.91 12.81
C PHE A 68 5.45 12.37 12.38
N ALA A 69 4.96 12.61 11.17
CA ALA A 69 4.65 13.97 10.68
C ALA A 69 3.63 14.68 11.58
N TYR A 70 2.54 14.01 11.97
CA TYR A 70 1.57 14.56 12.91
C TYR A 70 2.14 14.73 14.33
N CYS A 71 3.04 13.86 14.77
CA CYS A 71 3.76 14.02 16.04
C CYS A 71 4.63 15.28 16.04
N LEU A 72 5.34 15.57 14.94
CA LEU A 72 6.14 16.76 14.80
C LEU A 72 5.28 18.03 14.86
N LEU A 73 4.16 18.07 14.15
CA LEU A 73 3.22 19.18 14.23
C LEU A 73 2.75 19.44 15.66
N TRP A 74 2.41 18.37 16.37
CA TRP A 74 1.94 18.51 17.75
C TRP A 74 3.02 18.96 18.71
N LYS A 75 4.23 18.40 18.62
CA LYS A 75 5.31 18.63 19.58
C LYS A 75 6.13 19.89 19.30
N LEU A 76 6.41 20.20 18.05
CA LEU A 76 7.24 21.34 17.67
C LEU A 76 6.44 22.63 17.43
N TYR A 77 5.23 22.49 16.90
CA TYR A 77 4.40 23.65 16.53
C TYR A 77 3.18 23.83 17.43
N GLU A 78 3.03 22.98 18.47
CA GLU A 78 1.94 23.01 19.45
C GLU A 78 0.52 22.95 18.83
N ILE A 79 0.42 22.49 17.59
CA ILE A 79 -0.85 22.35 16.88
C ILE A 79 -1.64 21.21 17.49
N LYS A 80 -2.84 21.51 18.01
CA LYS A 80 -3.69 20.53 18.72
C LYS A 80 -4.78 19.91 17.86
N PHE A 81 -5.17 20.57 16.78
CA PHE A 81 -6.30 20.18 15.94
C PHE A 81 -5.94 20.23 14.45
N VAL A 82 -6.52 19.30 13.69
CA VAL A 82 -6.41 19.22 12.22
C VAL A 82 -7.77 19.00 11.58
N LYS A 83 -7.88 19.15 10.26
CA LYS A 83 -9.16 19.00 9.53
C LYS A 83 -9.55 17.53 9.44
N ARG A 84 -10.61 17.16 10.15
CA ARG A 84 -11.11 15.79 10.27
C ARG A 84 -11.32 15.11 8.92
N ASN A 85 -11.99 15.77 7.98
CA ASN A 85 -12.35 15.20 6.69
C ASN A 85 -11.11 14.86 5.85
N LEU A 86 -10.05 15.67 5.90
CA LEU A 86 -8.80 15.41 5.20
C LEU A 86 -8.05 14.22 5.81
N VAL A 87 -8.08 14.05 7.14
CA VAL A 87 -7.50 12.89 7.81
C VAL A 87 -8.19 11.60 7.38
N TYR A 88 -9.54 11.59 7.38
CA TYR A 88 -10.27 10.40 6.96
C TYR A 88 -10.08 10.09 5.48
N ALA A 89 -10.12 11.12 4.61
CA ALA A 89 -9.81 10.94 3.20
C ALA A 89 -8.41 10.35 3.02
N GLN A 90 -7.41 10.90 3.68
CA GLN A 90 -6.03 10.39 3.65
C GLN A 90 -5.98 8.91 4.03
N ILE A 91 -6.55 8.52 5.16
CA ILE A 91 -6.55 7.13 5.63
C ILE A 91 -7.25 6.22 4.61
N VAL A 92 -8.45 6.57 4.18
CA VAL A 92 -9.25 5.74 3.26
C VAL A 92 -8.54 5.55 1.92
N PHE A 93 -7.99 6.63 1.35
CA PHE A 93 -7.31 6.56 0.06
C PHE A 93 -5.99 5.79 0.14
N LEU A 94 -5.21 5.96 1.20
CA LEU A 94 -3.98 5.19 1.42
C LEU A 94 -4.27 3.70 1.60
N GLU A 95 -5.24 3.36 2.44
CA GLU A 95 -5.58 1.98 2.78
C GLU A 95 -6.17 1.24 1.59
N ILE A 96 -7.23 1.80 0.97
CA ILE A 96 -7.87 1.19 -0.19
C ILE A 96 -6.88 1.11 -1.35
N GLY A 97 -6.09 2.16 -1.57
CA GLY A 97 -5.10 2.20 -2.63
C GLY A 97 -4.03 1.13 -2.47
N ALA A 98 -3.48 0.97 -1.27
CA ALA A 98 -2.46 -0.03 -0.98
C ALA A 98 -3.00 -1.47 -1.13
N LEU A 99 -4.20 -1.73 -0.61
CA LEU A 99 -4.85 -3.04 -0.74
C LEU A 99 -5.17 -3.35 -2.21
N LEU A 100 -5.77 -2.41 -2.93
CA LEU A 100 -6.13 -2.59 -4.34
C LEU A 100 -4.89 -2.86 -5.20
N ALA A 101 -3.86 -2.04 -5.08
CA ALA A 101 -2.61 -2.22 -5.81
C ALA A 101 -1.97 -3.58 -5.47
N CYS A 102 -1.85 -3.90 -4.17
CA CYS A 102 -1.22 -5.12 -3.73
C CYS A 102 -1.97 -6.37 -4.19
N ILE A 103 -3.28 -6.46 -3.93
CA ILE A 103 -4.07 -7.66 -4.23
C ILE A 103 -4.02 -7.98 -5.73
N PHE A 104 -4.24 -7.00 -6.59
CA PHE A 104 -4.29 -7.24 -8.03
C PHE A 104 -2.90 -7.49 -8.63
N MET A 105 -1.86 -6.78 -8.22
CA MET A 105 -0.49 -7.09 -8.65
C MET A 105 -0.04 -8.48 -8.16
N TYR A 106 -0.37 -8.81 -6.92
CA TYR A 106 -0.02 -10.10 -6.33
C TYR A 106 -0.70 -11.25 -7.09
N TRP A 107 -2.01 -11.12 -7.33
CA TRP A 107 -2.78 -12.11 -8.07
C TRP A 107 -2.34 -12.23 -9.53
N GLY A 108 -2.12 -11.09 -10.20
CA GLY A 108 -1.59 -11.06 -11.56
C GLY A 108 -0.23 -11.72 -11.67
N GLY A 109 0.69 -11.42 -10.74
CA GLY A 109 2.00 -12.05 -10.67
C GLY A 109 1.92 -13.56 -10.45
N TYR A 110 1.02 -14.03 -9.57
CA TYR A 110 0.80 -15.45 -9.33
C TYR A 110 0.26 -16.19 -10.56
N VAL A 111 -0.77 -15.66 -11.19
CA VAL A 111 -1.38 -16.24 -12.40
C VAL A 111 -0.37 -16.27 -13.55
N GLY A 112 0.33 -15.15 -13.77
CA GLY A 112 1.34 -15.07 -14.81
C GLY A 112 2.52 -16.04 -14.59
N SER A 113 3.04 -16.13 -13.35
CA SER A 113 4.11 -17.05 -13.01
C SER A 113 3.71 -18.52 -13.20
N SER A 114 2.50 -18.87 -12.80
CA SER A 114 1.97 -20.24 -12.97
C SER A 114 1.83 -20.59 -14.45
N ALA A 115 1.38 -19.66 -15.28
CA ALA A 115 1.27 -19.84 -16.72
C ALA A 115 2.65 -19.99 -17.40
N ALA A 116 3.60 -19.10 -17.05
CA ALA A 116 4.96 -19.14 -17.57
C ALA A 116 5.68 -20.45 -17.18
N TYR A 117 5.53 -20.85 -15.92
CA TYR A 117 6.10 -22.13 -15.43
C TYR A 117 5.51 -23.36 -16.15
N SER A 118 4.25 -23.27 -16.60
CA SER A 118 3.60 -24.30 -17.41
C SER A 118 4.04 -24.29 -18.88
N GLY A 119 4.97 -23.43 -19.28
CA GLY A 119 5.51 -23.35 -20.64
C GLY A 119 4.64 -22.56 -21.61
N MET A 120 3.70 -21.74 -21.13
CA MET A 120 2.90 -20.85 -21.97
C MET A 120 3.78 -19.75 -22.57
N SER A 121 3.44 -19.28 -23.78
CA SER A 121 4.16 -18.19 -24.43
C SER A 121 3.97 -16.87 -23.65
N GLU A 122 4.95 -15.97 -23.75
CA GLU A 122 4.89 -14.64 -23.09
C GLU A 122 3.63 -13.85 -23.48
N PHE A 123 3.17 -13.98 -24.71
CA PHE A 123 1.94 -13.34 -25.17
C PHE A 123 0.71 -13.81 -24.39
N VAL A 124 0.56 -15.12 -24.18
CA VAL A 124 -0.53 -15.71 -23.41
C VAL A 124 -0.44 -15.29 -21.93
N VAL A 125 0.76 -15.31 -21.36
CA VAL A 125 1.03 -14.85 -20.01
C VAL A 125 0.59 -13.38 -19.84
N GLY A 126 0.94 -12.52 -20.79
CA GLY A 126 0.55 -11.10 -20.80
C GLY A 126 -0.98 -10.91 -20.78
N ILE A 127 -1.70 -11.63 -21.63
CA ILE A 127 -3.18 -11.60 -21.65
C ILE A 127 -3.76 -12.05 -20.31
N MET A 128 -3.22 -13.11 -19.72
CA MET A 128 -3.68 -13.61 -18.42
C MET A 128 -3.45 -12.65 -17.26
N MET A 129 -2.49 -11.73 -17.38
CA MET A 129 -2.21 -10.70 -16.38
C MET A 129 -2.95 -9.39 -16.61
N GLU A 130 -3.57 -9.18 -17.77
CA GLU A 130 -4.16 -7.90 -18.17
C GLU A 130 -5.22 -7.39 -17.18
N PHE A 131 -6.02 -8.28 -16.58
CA PHE A 131 -7.04 -7.91 -15.59
C PHE A 131 -6.49 -7.20 -14.36
N ALA A 132 -5.23 -7.42 -14.03
CA ALA A 132 -4.59 -6.84 -12.85
C ALA A 132 -4.08 -5.40 -13.10
N THR A 133 -3.85 -5.01 -14.35
CA THR A 133 -3.17 -3.77 -14.71
C THR A 133 -3.96 -2.53 -14.30
N ILE A 134 -5.25 -2.45 -14.69
CA ILE A 134 -6.09 -1.27 -14.39
C ILE A 134 -6.33 -1.12 -12.88
N PRO A 135 -6.78 -2.16 -12.14
CA PRO A 135 -6.97 -2.03 -10.70
C PRO A 135 -5.70 -1.67 -9.93
N SER A 136 -4.55 -2.24 -10.34
CA SER A 136 -3.26 -1.91 -9.71
C SER A 136 -2.88 -0.45 -9.94
N GLY A 137 -3.04 0.05 -11.16
CA GLY A 137 -2.79 1.45 -11.50
C GLY A 137 -3.71 2.41 -10.74
N LEU A 138 -5.00 2.08 -10.63
CA LEU A 138 -5.96 2.83 -9.80
C LEU A 138 -5.55 2.84 -8.32
N GLY A 139 -5.11 1.69 -7.79
CA GLY A 139 -4.61 1.59 -6.42
C GLY A 139 -3.44 2.53 -6.15
N ILE A 140 -2.45 2.56 -7.06
CA ILE A 140 -1.30 3.48 -6.97
C ILE A 140 -1.77 4.94 -7.03
N GLY A 141 -2.70 5.26 -7.92
CA GLY A 141 -3.31 6.60 -8.01
C GLY A 141 -3.97 7.01 -6.69
N LEU A 142 -4.73 6.12 -6.05
CA LEU A 142 -5.35 6.38 -4.75
C LEU A 142 -4.29 6.63 -3.65
N ILE A 143 -3.19 5.90 -3.62
CA ILE A 143 -2.08 6.15 -2.69
C ILE A 143 -1.54 7.58 -2.85
N LEU A 144 -1.34 8.03 -4.09
CA LEU A 144 -0.89 9.40 -4.37
C LEU A 144 -1.89 10.44 -3.87
N PHE A 145 -3.19 10.26 -4.13
CA PHE A 145 -4.24 11.15 -3.61
C PHE A 145 -4.29 11.15 -2.08
N GLY A 146 -4.14 10.00 -1.43
CA GLY A 146 -4.06 9.90 0.02
C GLY A 146 -2.92 10.76 0.59
N ASN A 147 -1.73 10.68 -0.02
CA ASN A 147 -0.60 11.51 0.37
C ASN A 147 -0.87 13.01 0.14
N LEU A 148 -1.50 13.38 -0.96
CA LEU A 148 -1.88 14.79 -1.23
C LEU A 148 -2.83 15.32 -0.15
N PHE A 149 -3.83 14.56 0.28
CA PHE A 149 -4.73 14.97 1.37
C PHE A 149 -3.98 15.17 2.69
N GLY A 150 -3.00 14.31 2.98
CA GLY A 150 -2.12 14.47 4.13
C GLY A 150 -1.32 15.78 4.07
N ILE A 151 -0.64 16.04 2.95
CA ILE A 151 0.13 17.28 2.74
C ILE A 151 -0.76 18.51 2.88
N LEU A 152 -1.94 18.51 2.23
CA LEU A 152 -2.89 19.61 2.34
C LEU A 152 -3.31 19.86 3.79
N ASN A 153 -3.55 18.79 4.55
CA ASN A 153 -3.92 18.92 5.96
C ASN A 153 -2.81 19.51 6.82
N LEU A 154 -1.54 19.12 6.56
CA LEU A 154 -0.38 19.71 7.24
C LEU A 154 -0.25 21.20 6.93
N ILE A 155 -0.35 21.60 5.65
CA ILE A 155 -0.24 23.00 5.22
C ILE A 155 -1.35 23.85 5.84
N LEU A 156 -2.59 23.36 5.88
CA LEU A 156 -3.71 24.09 6.45
C LEU A 156 -3.60 24.21 7.97
N ALA A 157 -3.13 23.16 8.64
CA ALA A 157 -2.91 23.20 10.08
C ALA A 157 -1.76 24.14 10.49
N TRP A 158 -0.77 24.34 9.61
CA TRP A 158 0.34 25.27 9.88
C TRP A 158 -0.07 26.74 9.72
N LYS A 159 -1.11 27.04 8.94
CA LYS A 159 -1.57 28.41 8.70
C LYS A 159 -2.58 28.92 9.75
N GLU A 160 -3.16 28.02 10.55
CA GLU A 160 -4.08 28.33 11.65
C GLU A 160 -3.32 28.55 12.96
#